data_41a5d9e2165fc07f7c7691f4a49defcc
#
_entry.id   41a5d9e2165fc07f7c7691f4a49defcc
#
_cell.length_a   1.000
_cell.length_b   1.000
_cell.length_c   1.000
_cell.angle_alpha   90.00
_cell.angle_beta   90.00
_cell.angle_gamma   90.00
#
_symmetry.space_group_name_H-M   'P 1'
#
loop_
_entity.id
_entity.type
_entity.pdbx_description
1 polymer ?
#
loop_
_entity_poly.entity_id
_entity_poly.type
_entity_poly.pdbx_seq_one_letter_code
_entity_poly.pdbx_strand_id
1 'polypeptide(L)'
;MDDTEVLAQVAKVVARTGSVATAEALAAAGADRLQRKRIVRAGQLVPVLRGIYAPDDPGPRERVHAAVQRGGPDAIVTGLWAARWVGLRWVPPSDRPQVLISAERRRASSAEVLIRRAHDHHDVATWMRDGLRVAHAARAVVDGCRELSGLNDVRGLVLGAVADGWCTAEELNELLSVGAIGGTAQCRRAVLDAHRGAASPPEAELIDSLLRRRVSFVANPELWLDGRLVGMPDVYLLGTGVGGELDSKERHGEAALLDATLQRHGRFADAGLWLEHVTPARLRRDPDAYVDVLLARAATHREPAGLRVVRCGVRLR
;
A
#
# COMPACT_ATOMS: atom_id res chain seq x y z
N MET A 1 -1.27 45.29 20.56
CA MET A 1 -0.29 44.61 19.71
C MET A 1 -0.64 44.92 18.24
N ASP A 2 0.29 45.46 17.51
CA ASP A 2 0.16 45.75 16.06
C ASP A 2 0.02 44.45 15.29
N ASP A 3 -0.63 44.50 14.12
CA ASP A 3 -0.83 43.30 13.27
C ASP A 3 0.54 42.69 12.85
N THR A 4 1.60 43.50 12.71
CA THR A 4 2.96 43.03 12.40
C THR A 4 3.58 42.24 13.56
N GLU A 5 3.38 42.67 14.80
CA GLU A 5 3.85 41.95 15.98
C GLU A 5 3.09 40.63 16.15
N VAL A 6 1.77 40.65 15.88
CA VAL A 6 0.95 39.44 15.92
C VAL A 6 1.43 38.42 14.87
N LEU A 7 1.72 38.84 13.65
CA LEU A 7 2.24 37.99 12.62
C LEU A 7 3.59 37.37 12.97
N ALA A 8 4.48 38.14 13.57
CA ALA A 8 5.76 37.61 14.04
C ALA A 8 5.59 36.54 15.13
N GLN A 9 4.62 36.70 16.03
CA GLN A 9 4.29 35.68 17.02
C GLN A 9 3.61 34.45 16.39
N VAL A 10 2.72 34.66 15.45
CA VAL A 10 2.10 33.57 14.65
C VAL A 10 3.17 32.72 13.98
N ALA A 11 4.15 33.35 13.32
CA ALA A 11 5.26 32.65 12.67
C ALA A 11 6.06 31.80 13.67
N LYS A 12 6.32 32.30 14.87
CA LYS A 12 6.99 31.54 15.94
C LYS A 12 6.15 30.35 16.43
N VAL A 13 4.84 30.50 16.52
CA VAL A 13 3.93 29.39 16.89
C VAL A 13 3.95 28.31 15.81
N VAL A 14 3.80 28.70 14.55
CA VAL A 14 3.83 27.79 13.40
C VAL A 14 5.15 27.02 13.34
N ALA A 15 6.29 27.71 13.49
CA ALA A 15 7.60 27.07 13.49
C ALA A 15 7.76 26.02 14.62
N ARG A 16 7.17 26.26 15.80
CA ARG A 16 7.20 25.31 16.93
C ARG A 16 6.26 24.13 16.78
N THR A 17 5.15 24.30 16.08
CA THR A 17 4.09 23.29 15.94
C THR A 17 4.14 22.52 14.64
N GLY A 18 5.19 22.68 13.85
CA GLY A 18 5.43 21.88 12.64
C GLY A 18 4.57 22.30 11.44
N SER A 19 4.50 23.60 11.13
CA SER A 19 3.83 24.21 9.98
C SER A 19 2.34 24.58 10.11
N VAL A 20 1.68 24.24 11.23
CA VAL A 20 0.29 24.68 11.50
C VAL A 20 0.12 25.17 12.94
N ALA A 21 -0.83 26.06 13.17
CA ALA A 21 -1.14 26.58 14.50
C ALA A 21 -2.62 26.44 14.84
N THR A 22 -2.93 26.04 16.09
CA THR A 22 -4.31 26.01 16.59
C THR A 22 -4.80 27.41 16.96
N ALA A 23 -6.12 27.59 16.96
CA ALA A 23 -6.74 28.84 17.42
C ALA A 23 -6.36 29.18 18.85
N GLU A 24 -6.16 28.19 19.73
CA GLU A 24 -5.72 28.36 21.12
C GLU A 24 -4.27 28.84 21.17
N ALA A 25 -3.36 28.21 20.42
CA ALA A 25 -1.96 28.61 20.36
C ALA A 25 -1.81 30.04 19.81
N LEU A 26 -2.61 30.41 18.79
CA LEU A 26 -2.65 31.75 18.23
C LEU A 26 -3.20 32.76 19.23
N ALA A 27 -4.23 32.40 19.99
CA ALA A 27 -4.78 33.27 21.04
C ALA A 27 -3.77 33.50 22.17
N ALA A 28 -3.05 32.44 22.61
CA ALA A 28 -1.99 32.55 23.59
C ALA A 28 -0.82 33.44 23.11
N ALA A 29 -0.61 33.51 21.80
CA ALA A 29 0.36 34.40 21.16
C ALA A 29 -0.18 35.84 20.91
N GLY A 30 -1.38 36.15 21.40
CA GLY A 30 -1.99 37.46 21.29
C GLY A 30 -2.91 37.66 20.07
N ALA A 31 -3.08 36.69 19.21
CA ALA A 31 -4.00 36.73 18.06
C ALA A 31 -5.42 36.32 18.51
N ASP A 32 -6.24 37.25 18.97
CA ASP A 32 -7.62 37.00 19.32
C ASP A 32 -8.50 36.60 18.12
N ARG A 33 -9.78 36.34 18.34
CA ARG A 33 -10.72 35.92 17.29
C ARG A 33 -10.86 36.93 16.17
N LEU A 34 -10.86 38.25 16.51
CA LEU A 34 -11.04 39.32 15.52
C LEU A 34 -9.77 39.51 14.70
N GLN A 35 -8.62 39.48 15.33
CA GLN A 35 -7.32 39.54 14.68
C GLN A 35 -7.11 38.36 13.76
N ARG A 36 -7.37 37.12 14.19
CA ARG A 36 -7.32 35.94 13.31
C ARG A 36 -8.21 36.10 12.06
N LYS A 37 -9.44 36.62 12.22
CA LYS A 37 -10.32 36.88 11.06
C LYS A 37 -9.72 37.89 10.09
N ARG A 38 -9.06 38.95 10.58
CA ARG A 38 -8.39 39.95 9.74
C ARG A 38 -7.21 39.34 8.99
N ILE A 39 -6.33 38.60 9.70
CA ILE A 39 -5.18 37.94 9.11
C ILE A 39 -5.58 36.93 8.05
N VAL A 40 -6.63 36.14 8.28
CA VAL A 40 -7.17 35.20 7.28
C VAL A 40 -7.74 35.96 6.06
N ARG A 41 -8.49 37.05 6.26
CA ARG A 41 -9.01 37.87 5.15
C ARG A 41 -7.90 38.53 4.34
N ALA A 42 -6.78 38.87 4.97
CA ALA A 42 -5.60 39.43 4.33
C ALA A 42 -4.74 38.35 3.59
N GLY A 43 -5.16 37.06 3.64
CA GLY A 43 -4.44 35.96 3.00
C GLY A 43 -3.14 35.55 3.70
N GLN A 44 -2.88 36.03 4.92
CA GLN A 44 -1.65 35.79 5.68
C GLN A 44 -1.75 34.53 6.57
N LEU A 45 -2.95 33.97 6.70
CA LEU A 45 -3.24 32.66 7.26
C LEU A 45 -4.33 31.98 6.46
N VAL A 46 -4.17 30.70 6.20
CA VAL A 46 -5.13 29.86 5.49
C VAL A 46 -5.73 28.84 6.47
N PRO A 47 -7.06 28.71 6.57
CA PRO A 47 -7.69 27.66 7.35
C PRO A 47 -7.40 26.29 6.72
N VAL A 48 -6.76 25.37 7.46
CA VAL A 48 -6.54 23.97 7.06
C VAL A 48 -7.69 23.10 7.55
N LEU A 49 -8.04 23.27 8.83
CA LEU A 49 -9.19 22.64 9.49
C LEU A 49 -9.88 23.69 10.38
N ARG A 50 -11.08 23.38 10.86
CA ARG A 50 -11.75 24.24 11.82
C ARG A 50 -10.87 24.51 13.06
N GLY A 51 -10.41 25.76 13.18
CA GLY A 51 -9.56 26.21 14.29
C GLY A 51 -8.08 25.84 14.15
N ILE A 52 -7.63 25.41 12.97
CA ILE A 52 -6.24 25.13 12.66
C ILE A 52 -5.88 25.83 11.36
N TYR A 53 -4.76 26.52 11.35
CA TYR A 53 -4.33 27.44 10.30
C TYR A 53 -2.90 27.16 9.86
N ALA A 54 -2.60 27.39 8.59
CA ALA A 54 -1.26 27.44 8.02
C ALA A 54 -0.91 28.85 7.54
N PRO A 55 0.37 29.22 7.40
CA PRO A 55 0.78 30.52 6.87
C PRO A 55 0.53 30.64 5.36
N ASP A 56 0.59 29.54 4.62
CA ASP A 56 0.45 29.48 3.17
C ASP A 56 -0.61 28.44 2.78
N ASP A 57 -0.84 28.26 1.48
CA ASP A 57 -1.74 27.23 0.95
C ASP A 57 -1.29 25.83 1.45
N PRO A 58 -2.18 25.09 2.15
CA PRO A 58 -1.81 23.89 2.86
C PRO A 58 -1.50 22.73 1.90
N GLY A 59 -0.23 22.36 1.84
CA GLY A 59 0.24 21.16 1.16
C GLY A 59 -0.03 19.88 1.98
N PRO A 60 0.46 18.73 1.49
CA PRO A 60 0.30 17.44 2.19
C PRO A 60 0.83 17.46 3.63
N ARG A 61 1.94 18.15 3.87
CA ARG A 61 2.57 18.25 5.20
C ARG A 61 1.67 18.97 6.20
N GLU A 62 1.16 20.15 5.83
CA GLU A 62 0.28 20.96 6.65
C GLU A 62 -1.02 20.24 6.97
N ARG A 63 -1.57 19.50 6.00
CA ARG A 63 -2.78 18.68 6.18
C ARG A 63 -2.58 17.56 7.20
N VAL A 64 -1.43 16.86 7.18
CA VAL A 64 -1.12 15.82 8.16
C VAL A 64 -0.91 16.42 9.55
N HIS A 65 -0.13 17.50 9.68
CA HIS A 65 0.06 18.19 10.95
C HIS A 65 -1.27 18.68 11.53
N ALA A 66 -2.16 19.23 10.69
CA ALA A 66 -3.49 19.64 11.10
C ALA A 66 -4.35 18.47 11.58
N ALA A 67 -4.26 17.32 10.91
CA ALA A 67 -4.95 16.10 11.32
C ALA A 67 -4.48 15.60 12.69
N VAL A 68 -3.17 15.62 12.95
CA VAL A 68 -2.59 15.25 14.25
C VAL A 68 -3.03 16.24 15.34
N GLN A 69 -2.98 17.54 15.08
CA GLN A 69 -3.49 18.56 16.01
C GLN A 69 -4.99 18.35 16.32
N ARG A 70 -5.78 17.96 15.33
CA ARG A 70 -7.20 17.62 15.50
C ARG A 70 -7.39 16.36 16.34
N GLY A 71 -6.54 15.34 16.14
CA GLY A 71 -6.58 14.09 16.90
C GLY A 71 -6.12 14.25 18.35
N GLY A 72 -5.20 15.15 18.60
CA GLY A 72 -4.58 15.41 19.90
C GLY A 72 -3.11 14.97 19.97
N PRO A 73 -2.42 15.21 21.10
CA PRO A 73 -0.97 15.07 21.22
C PRO A 73 -0.45 13.64 20.99
N ASP A 74 -1.29 12.63 21.27
CA ASP A 74 -0.92 11.21 21.10
C ASP A 74 -1.38 10.63 19.76
N ALA A 75 -1.94 11.44 18.86
CA ALA A 75 -2.44 10.97 17.58
C ALA A 75 -1.32 10.38 16.73
N ILE A 76 -1.62 9.27 16.06
CA ILE A 76 -0.71 8.54 15.19
C ILE A 76 -1.22 8.67 13.75
N VAL A 77 -0.39 9.13 12.82
CA VAL A 77 -0.71 9.10 11.40
C VAL A 77 -0.79 7.66 10.93
N THR A 78 -1.86 7.28 10.23
CA THR A 78 -2.10 5.91 9.77
C THR A 78 -2.72 5.89 8.36
N GLY A 79 -3.14 4.70 7.87
CA GLY A 79 -3.84 4.54 6.61
C GLY A 79 -3.00 4.88 5.38
N LEU A 80 -3.67 5.27 4.28
CA LEU A 80 -3.02 5.54 3.01
C LEU A 80 -1.97 6.67 3.08
N TRP A 81 -2.19 7.66 3.95
CA TRP A 81 -1.21 8.75 4.14
C TRP A 81 0.06 8.26 4.82
N ALA A 82 -0.06 7.44 5.88
CA ALA A 82 1.10 6.82 6.51
C ALA A 82 1.84 5.90 5.52
N ALA A 83 1.11 5.03 4.81
CA ALA A 83 1.68 4.12 3.83
C ALA A 83 2.51 4.86 2.77
N ARG A 84 1.96 5.95 2.20
CA ARG A 84 2.69 6.79 1.24
C ARG A 84 3.88 7.49 1.88
N TRP A 85 3.72 8.00 3.07
CA TRP A 85 4.75 8.77 3.75
C TRP A 85 5.94 7.92 4.18
N VAL A 86 5.73 6.64 4.53
CA VAL A 86 6.83 5.72 4.81
C VAL A 86 7.50 5.19 3.54
N GLY A 87 6.89 5.33 2.36
CA GLY A 87 7.51 5.04 1.08
C GLY A 87 6.95 3.81 0.34
N LEU A 88 5.75 3.32 0.69
CA LEU A 88 5.10 2.28 -0.09
C LEU A 88 4.80 2.81 -1.50
N ARG A 89 5.10 2.00 -2.53
CA ARG A 89 4.99 2.42 -3.93
C ARG A 89 3.54 2.43 -4.45
N TRP A 90 2.77 1.41 -4.10
CA TRP A 90 1.43 1.18 -4.64
C TRP A 90 0.35 1.66 -3.67
N VAL A 91 0.33 2.96 -3.40
CA VAL A 91 -0.65 3.56 -2.50
C VAL A 91 -1.66 4.37 -3.29
N PRO A 92 -2.94 3.96 -3.35
CA PRO A 92 -3.99 4.74 -3.97
C PRO A 92 -4.08 6.15 -3.40
N PRO A 93 -4.51 7.15 -4.20
CA PRO A 93 -4.68 8.51 -3.70
C PRO A 93 -5.73 8.57 -2.59
N SER A 94 -5.51 9.45 -1.62
CA SER A 94 -6.48 9.80 -0.59
C SER A 94 -6.40 11.29 -0.33
N ASP A 95 -7.55 11.96 -0.32
CA ASP A 95 -7.63 13.41 -0.11
C ASP A 95 -7.61 13.78 1.38
N ARG A 96 -7.84 12.80 2.27
CA ARG A 96 -7.97 13.01 3.71
C ARG A 96 -6.88 12.30 4.49
N PRO A 97 -6.05 13.03 5.26
CA PRO A 97 -5.18 12.40 6.23
C PRO A 97 -5.98 11.56 7.22
N GLN A 98 -5.43 10.42 7.59
CA GLN A 98 -6.01 9.53 8.58
C GLN A 98 -5.15 9.50 9.84
N VAL A 99 -5.79 9.67 10.99
CA VAL A 99 -5.13 9.55 12.30
C VAL A 99 -5.84 8.54 13.18
N LEU A 100 -5.03 7.82 13.95
CA LEU A 100 -5.46 6.89 14.98
C LEU A 100 -5.33 7.55 16.34
N ILE A 101 -6.37 7.44 17.16
CA ILE A 101 -6.42 7.96 18.53
C ILE A 101 -6.90 6.88 19.49
N SER A 102 -6.66 7.05 20.78
CA SER A 102 -7.24 6.18 21.82
C SER A 102 -8.77 6.13 21.72
N ALA A 103 -9.35 4.96 21.94
CA ALA A 103 -10.80 4.75 21.98
C ALA A 103 -11.50 5.62 23.04
N GLU A 104 -10.80 6.01 24.09
CA GLU A 104 -11.30 6.87 25.16
C GLU A 104 -11.56 8.31 24.71
N ARG A 105 -10.89 8.75 23.65
CA ARG A 105 -11.04 10.10 23.11
C ARG A 105 -12.28 10.20 22.22
N ARG A 106 -13.11 11.22 22.51
CA ARG A 106 -14.30 11.52 21.70
C ARG A 106 -13.99 12.58 20.64
N ARG A 107 -13.43 12.15 19.51
CA ARG A 107 -13.21 12.99 18.32
C ARG A 107 -13.90 12.35 17.12
N ALA A 108 -14.53 13.18 16.31
CA ALA A 108 -15.21 12.75 15.08
C ALA A 108 -14.39 13.09 13.84
N SER A 109 -14.49 12.25 12.82
CA SER A 109 -14.02 12.55 11.47
C SER A 109 -14.74 13.77 10.89
N SER A 110 -14.10 14.42 9.93
CA SER A 110 -14.71 15.50 9.12
C SER A 110 -14.48 15.19 7.62
N ALA A 111 -14.90 16.11 6.77
CA ALA A 111 -14.66 16.00 5.34
C ALA A 111 -13.14 15.97 5.00
N GLU A 112 -12.33 16.63 5.85
CA GLU A 112 -10.90 16.84 5.60
C GLU A 112 -10.00 15.85 6.37
N VAL A 113 -10.51 15.18 7.41
CA VAL A 113 -9.72 14.28 8.29
C VAL A 113 -10.51 13.05 8.66
N LEU A 114 -9.90 11.88 8.54
CA LEU A 114 -10.44 10.63 9.03
C LEU A 114 -9.83 10.29 10.39
N ILE A 115 -10.67 10.19 11.42
CA ILE A 115 -10.24 9.83 12.77
C ILE A 115 -10.72 8.40 13.09
N ARG A 116 -9.77 7.52 13.33
CA ARG A 116 -10.03 6.16 13.83
C ARG A 116 -9.71 6.07 15.31
N ARG A 117 -10.47 5.24 16.01
CA ARG A 117 -10.27 4.96 17.43
C ARG A 117 -9.86 3.52 17.62
N ALA A 118 -8.86 3.29 18.46
CA ALA A 118 -8.39 1.95 18.78
C ALA A 118 -8.15 1.76 20.27
N HIS A 119 -8.50 0.60 20.79
CA HIS A 119 -8.25 0.25 22.19
C HIS A 119 -6.77 -0.08 22.41
N ASP A 120 -6.10 -0.63 21.41
CA ASP A 120 -4.67 -0.96 21.36
C ASP A 120 -3.78 0.23 20.98
N HIS A 121 -4.30 1.47 21.03
CA HIS A 121 -3.59 2.67 20.57
C HIS A 121 -2.19 2.84 21.18
N HIS A 122 -2.01 2.48 22.45
CA HIS A 122 -0.74 2.63 23.17
C HIS A 122 0.31 1.61 22.71
N ASP A 123 -0.14 0.47 22.20
CA ASP A 123 0.71 -0.66 21.77
C ASP A 123 1.06 -0.56 20.27
N VAL A 124 0.49 0.42 19.55
CA VAL A 124 0.78 0.61 18.13
C VAL A 124 2.22 1.03 17.93
N ALA A 125 2.99 0.14 17.27
CA ALA A 125 4.36 0.46 16.86
C ALA A 125 4.39 1.65 15.89
N THR A 126 5.28 2.60 16.15
CA THR A 126 5.38 3.85 15.38
C THR A 126 6.81 4.22 15.06
N TRP A 127 6.98 4.85 13.90
CA TRP A 127 8.18 5.63 13.57
C TRP A 127 7.96 7.10 13.88
N MET A 128 9.05 7.83 14.10
CA MET A 128 9.03 9.30 14.14
C MET A 128 9.41 9.84 12.76
N ARG A 129 8.53 10.66 12.18
CA ARG A 129 8.79 11.33 10.90
C ARG A 129 8.26 12.77 10.95
N ASP A 130 9.09 13.74 10.62
CA ASP A 130 8.77 15.19 10.70
C ASP A 130 8.17 15.61 12.06
N GLY A 131 8.65 15.00 13.16
CA GLY A 131 8.15 15.23 14.51
C GLY A 131 6.78 14.60 14.82
N LEU A 132 6.24 13.78 13.93
CA LEU A 132 4.96 13.08 14.10
C LEU A 132 5.16 11.57 14.29
N ARG A 133 4.28 10.97 15.08
CA ARG A 133 4.16 9.52 15.21
C ARG A 133 3.44 8.97 13.99
N VAL A 134 4.06 8.05 13.28
CA VAL A 134 3.53 7.39 12.08
C VAL A 134 3.47 5.89 12.32
N ALA A 135 2.33 5.27 12.07
CA ALA A 135 2.15 3.83 12.26
C ALA A 135 3.10 3.03 11.35
N HIS A 136 3.60 1.89 11.86
CA HIS A 136 4.35 0.94 11.03
C HIS A 136 3.53 0.44 9.84
N ALA A 137 4.22 -0.04 8.82
CA ALA A 137 3.64 -0.37 7.53
C ALA A 137 2.43 -1.32 7.63
N ALA A 138 2.53 -2.41 8.39
CA ALA A 138 1.43 -3.36 8.54
C ALA A 138 0.14 -2.69 9.05
N ARG A 139 0.26 -1.83 10.08
CA ARG A 139 -0.90 -1.09 10.62
C ARG A 139 -1.42 -0.06 9.62
N ALA A 140 -0.52 0.68 8.95
CA ALA A 140 -0.90 1.65 7.92
C ALA A 140 -1.65 0.98 6.77
N VAL A 141 -1.22 -0.20 6.33
CA VAL A 141 -1.88 -1.01 5.28
C VAL A 141 -3.29 -1.44 5.72
N VAL A 142 -3.43 -2.05 6.90
CA VAL A 142 -4.74 -2.51 7.41
C VAL A 142 -5.73 -1.34 7.55
N ASP A 143 -5.27 -0.21 8.08
CA ASP A 143 -6.13 0.98 8.22
C ASP A 143 -6.42 1.62 6.86
N GLY A 144 -5.47 1.61 5.92
CA GLY A 144 -5.63 2.10 4.54
C GLY A 144 -6.63 1.28 3.73
N CYS A 145 -6.61 -0.04 3.87
CA CYS A 145 -7.58 -0.93 3.21
C CYS A 145 -9.04 -0.57 3.51
N ARG A 146 -9.30 -0.02 4.68
CA ARG A 146 -10.66 0.40 5.08
C ARG A 146 -11.16 1.66 4.37
N GLU A 147 -10.28 2.39 3.69
CA GLU A 147 -10.63 3.55 2.87
C GLU A 147 -10.96 3.16 1.43
N LEU A 148 -10.54 1.98 1.01
CA LEU A 148 -10.65 1.51 -0.36
C LEU A 148 -11.94 0.71 -0.56
N SER A 149 -12.62 0.96 -1.68
CA SER A 149 -13.84 0.24 -2.06
C SER A 149 -13.59 -0.88 -3.08
N GLY A 150 -12.51 -0.78 -3.85
CA GLY A 150 -12.14 -1.73 -4.89
C GLY A 150 -11.19 -2.82 -4.40
N LEU A 151 -11.50 -4.10 -4.66
CA LEU A 151 -10.61 -5.20 -4.27
C LEU A 151 -9.22 -5.08 -4.90
N ASN A 152 -9.12 -4.61 -6.15
CA ASN A 152 -7.84 -4.48 -6.82
C ASN A 152 -6.96 -3.36 -6.23
N ASP A 153 -7.55 -2.28 -5.72
CA ASP A 153 -6.81 -1.25 -4.99
C ASP A 153 -6.30 -1.80 -3.67
N VAL A 154 -7.14 -2.58 -2.96
CA VAL A 154 -6.73 -3.27 -1.72
C VAL A 154 -5.64 -4.30 -1.99
N ARG A 155 -5.76 -5.11 -3.06
CA ARG A 155 -4.70 -6.03 -3.51
C ARG A 155 -3.40 -5.29 -3.83
N GLY A 156 -3.48 -4.18 -4.57
CA GLY A 156 -2.32 -3.34 -4.88
C GLY A 156 -1.58 -2.89 -3.62
N LEU A 157 -2.31 -2.39 -2.64
CA LEU A 157 -1.74 -1.93 -1.37
C LEU A 157 -1.13 -3.08 -0.55
N VAL A 158 -1.86 -4.18 -0.35
CA VAL A 158 -1.45 -5.33 0.48
C VAL A 158 -0.31 -6.09 -0.18
N LEU A 159 -0.50 -6.53 -1.44
CA LEU A 159 0.48 -7.34 -2.15
C LEU A 159 1.77 -6.54 -2.42
N GLY A 160 1.63 -5.25 -2.77
CA GLY A 160 2.79 -4.37 -2.94
C GLY A 160 3.59 -4.19 -1.65
N ALA A 161 2.92 -4.01 -0.50
CA ALA A 161 3.60 -3.88 0.79
C ALA A 161 4.35 -5.17 1.18
N VAL A 162 3.75 -6.34 0.93
CA VAL A 162 4.37 -7.64 1.21
C VAL A 162 5.53 -7.91 0.24
N ALA A 163 5.33 -7.71 -1.07
CA ALA A 163 6.35 -7.95 -2.09
C ALA A 163 7.58 -7.05 -1.93
N ASP A 164 7.39 -5.81 -1.47
CA ASP A 164 8.46 -4.86 -1.20
C ASP A 164 9.13 -5.06 0.18
N GLY A 165 8.64 -6.01 1.00
CA GLY A 165 9.19 -6.34 2.31
C GLY A 165 8.89 -5.31 3.40
N TRP A 166 7.86 -4.47 3.23
CA TRP A 166 7.42 -3.52 4.26
C TRP A 166 6.74 -4.19 5.45
N CYS A 167 6.07 -5.29 5.19
CA CYS A 167 5.43 -6.14 6.20
C CYS A 167 5.24 -7.55 5.65
N THR A 168 4.94 -8.51 6.51
CA THR A 168 4.61 -9.88 6.12
C THR A 168 3.09 -10.10 6.08
N ALA A 169 2.65 -11.15 5.38
CA ALA A 169 1.25 -11.55 5.36
C ALA A 169 0.78 -12.02 6.75
N GLU A 170 1.69 -12.61 7.55
CA GLU A 170 1.48 -13.03 8.93
C GLU A 170 1.19 -11.83 9.83
N GLU A 171 2.03 -10.78 9.79
CA GLU A 171 1.81 -9.55 10.58
C GLU A 171 0.46 -8.90 10.25
N LEU A 172 0.08 -8.87 8.96
CA LEU A 172 -1.22 -8.35 8.55
C LEU A 172 -2.37 -9.22 9.09
N ASN A 173 -2.22 -10.55 9.05
CA ASN A 173 -3.22 -11.48 9.55
C ASN A 173 -3.37 -11.37 11.08
N GLU A 174 -2.28 -11.20 11.83
CA GLU A 174 -2.32 -10.96 13.27
C GLU A 174 -3.12 -9.69 13.61
N LEU A 175 -2.81 -8.56 12.95
CA LEU A 175 -3.56 -7.32 13.15
C LEU A 175 -5.04 -7.45 12.80
N LEU A 176 -5.36 -8.22 11.77
CA LEU A 176 -6.75 -8.50 11.37
C LEU A 176 -7.46 -9.44 12.34
N SER A 177 -6.74 -10.29 13.08
CA SER A 177 -7.34 -11.23 14.05
C SER A 177 -7.80 -10.55 15.33
N VAL A 178 -7.05 -9.54 15.79
CA VAL A 178 -7.33 -8.82 17.05
C VAL A 178 -8.10 -7.52 16.85
N GLY A 179 -8.13 -6.99 15.64
CA GLY A 179 -8.77 -5.72 15.32
C GLY A 179 -10.27 -5.80 15.04
N ALA A 180 -10.91 -4.64 14.87
CA ALA A 180 -12.32 -4.56 14.49
C ALA A 180 -12.57 -5.23 13.12
N ILE A 181 -13.61 -6.07 13.04
CA ILE A 181 -13.96 -6.84 11.83
C ILE A 181 -14.50 -5.93 10.71
N GLY A 182 -15.16 -4.83 11.07
CA GLY A 182 -15.80 -3.92 10.11
C GLY A 182 -14.83 -3.33 9.07
N GLY A 183 -15.17 -3.44 7.78
CA GLY A 183 -14.41 -2.89 6.66
C GLY A 183 -13.11 -3.62 6.34
N THR A 184 -12.89 -4.86 6.83
CA THR A 184 -11.65 -5.62 6.61
C THR A 184 -11.79 -6.81 5.66
N ALA A 185 -12.97 -7.08 5.13
CA ALA A 185 -13.21 -8.26 4.29
C ALA A 185 -12.28 -8.32 3.05
N GLN A 186 -12.13 -7.22 2.34
CA GLN A 186 -11.25 -7.15 1.17
C GLN A 186 -9.77 -7.25 1.57
N CYS A 187 -9.36 -6.65 2.71
CA CYS A 187 -8.02 -6.79 3.23
C CYS A 187 -7.69 -8.24 3.58
N ARG A 188 -8.60 -8.96 4.27
CA ARG A 188 -8.45 -10.40 4.55
C ARG A 188 -8.32 -11.22 3.27
N ARG A 189 -9.10 -10.86 2.23
CA ARG A 189 -9.00 -11.50 0.92
C ARG A 189 -7.62 -11.27 0.30
N ALA A 190 -7.12 -10.04 0.28
CA ALA A 190 -5.81 -9.72 -0.28
C ALA A 190 -4.65 -10.36 0.50
N VAL A 191 -4.77 -10.47 1.84
CA VAL A 191 -3.80 -11.23 2.67
C VAL A 191 -3.82 -12.72 2.31
N LEU A 192 -4.99 -13.31 2.08
CA LEU A 192 -5.09 -14.68 1.60
C LEU A 192 -4.45 -14.85 0.21
N ASP A 193 -4.58 -13.87 -0.68
CA ASP A 193 -3.94 -13.89 -2.00
C ASP A 193 -2.40 -13.81 -1.86
N ALA A 194 -1.87 -13.03 -0.91
CA ALA A 194 -0.44 -13.03 -0.57
C ALA A 194 0.04 -14.41 -0.07
N HIS A 195 -0.69 -15.05 0.84
CA HIS A 195 -0.37 -16.42 1.31
C HIS A 195 -0.41 -17.46 0.17
N ARG A 196 -1.18 -17.21 -0.89
CA ARG A 196 -1.21 -18.05 -2.09
C ARG A 196 -0.07 -17.76 -3.05
N GLY A 197 0.76 -16.78 -2.74
CA GLY A 197 1.94 -16.40 -3.50
C GLY A 197 1.71 -15.32 -4.55
N ALA A 198 0.56 -14.64 -4.58
CA ALA A 198 0.39 -13.48 -5.45
C ALA A 198 1.26 -12.31 -4.97
N ALA A 199 1.97 -11.67 -5.89
CA ALA A 199 2.76 -10.46 -5.65
C ALA A 199 2.12 -9.20 -6.26
N SER A 200 1.07 -9.35 -7.06
CA SER A 200 0.35 -8.26 -7.72
C SER A 200 -1.14 -8.57 -7.92
N PRO A 201 -1.99 -7.54 -8.14
CA PRO A 201 -3.41 -7.76 -8.43
C PRO A 201 -3.66 -8.66 -9.65
N PRO A 202 -2.97 -8.52 -10.80
CA PRO A 202 -3.15 -9.43 -11.93
C PRO A 202 -2.79 -10.88 -11.62
N GLU A 203 -1.72 -11.12 -10.84
CA GLU A 203 -1.40 -12.48 -10.39
C GLU A 203 -2.50 -13.07 -9.51
N ALA A 204 -3.07 -12.27 -8.59
CA ALA A 204 -4.18 -12.70 -7.77
C ALA A 204 -5.43 -13.05 -8.61
N GLU A 205 -5.71 -12.31 -9.69
CA GLU A 205 -6.78 -12.61 -10.64
C GLU A 205 -6.54 -13.92 -11.39
N LEU A 206 -5.30 -14.17 -11.82
CA LEU A 206 -4.90 -15.42 -12.45
C LEU A 206 -5.03 -16.61 -11.49
N ILE A 207 -4.52 -16.47 -10.26
CA ILE A 207 -4.64 -17.49 -9.21
C ILE A 207 -6.11 -17.80 -8.92
N ASP A 208 -6.98 -16.80 -8.86
CA ASP A 208 -8.41 -16.99 -8.67
C ASP A 208 -9.04 -17.80 -9.81
N SER A 209 -8.64 -17.55 -11.06
CA SER A 209 -9.11 -18.30 -12.22
C SER A 209 -8.64 -19.76 -12.17
N LEU A 210 -7.36 -20.00 -11.90
CA LEU A 210 -6.80 -21.35 -11.77
C LEU A 210 -7.49 -22.15 -10.66
N LEU A 211 -7.75 -21.52 -9.50
CA LEU A 211 -8.46 -22.15 -8.38
C LEU A 211 -9.91 -22.51 -8.74
N ARG A 212 -10.65 -21.62 -9.40
CA ARG A 212 -12.04 -21.91 -9.84
C ARG A 212 -12.08 -23.12 -10.76
N ARG A 213 -11.07 -23.27 -11.61
CA ARG A 213 -10.94 -24.37 -12.57
C ARG A 213 -10.26 -25.61 -12.00
N ARG A 214 -9.93 -25.59 -10.70
CA ARG A 214 -9.28 -26.71 -9.99
C ARG A 214 -7.97 -27.17 -10.63
N VAL A 215 -7.22 -26.24 -11.20
CA VAL A 215 -5.90 -26.52 -11.78
C VAL A 215 -4.89 -26.68 -10.65
N SER A 216 -3.99 -27.65 -10.75
CA SER A 216 -2.87 -27.82 -9.83
C SER A 216 -1.71 -26.95 -10.27
N PHE A 217 -1.31 -25.98 -9.44
CA PHE A 217 -0.26 -25.03 -9.76
C PHE A 217 0.55 -24.58 -8.53
N VAL A 218 1.66 -23.92 -8.77
CA VAL A 218 2.43 -23.15 -7.78
C VAL A 218 2.61 -21.74 -8.33
N ALA A 219 2.37 -20.73 -7.49
CA ALA A 219 2.64 -19.34 -7.82
C ALA A 219 4.08 -18.97 -7.45
N ASN A 220 4.73 -18.20 -8.30
CA ASN A 220 6.10 -17.71 -8.16
C ASN A 220 7.13 -18.79 -7.70
N PRO A 221 7.14 -20.01 -8.29
CA PRO A 221 8.10 -21.03 -7.89
C PRO A 221 9.48 -20.77 -8.48
N GLU A 222 10.52 -21.23 -7.79
CA GLU A 222 11.81 -21.48 -8.42
C GLU A 222 11.77 -22.83 -9.13
N LEU A 223 12.10 -22.84 -10.42
CA LEU A 223 12.24 -24.06 -11.22
C LEU A 223 13.72 -24.39 -11.36
N TRP A 224 14.10 -25.57 -10.89
CA TRP A 224 15.48 -26.06 -10.90
C TRP A 224 15.57 -27.35 -11.71
N LEU A 225 16.50 -27.40 -12.67
CA LEU A 225 16.80 -28.59 -13.45
C LEU A 225 18.30 -28.89 -13.36
N ASP A 226 18.68 -30.12 -13.02
CA ASP A 226 20.06 -30.56 -12.87
C ASP A 226 20.93 -29.65 -11.98
N GLY A 227 20.31 -29.14 -10.87
CA GLY A 227 20.96 -28.24 -9.91
C GLY A 227 21.13 -26.80 -10.38
N ARG A 228 20.59 -26.44 -11.54
CA ARG A 228 20.62 -25.06 -12.07
C ARG A 228 19.24 -24.41 -12.01
N LEU A 229 19.21 -23.15 -11.61
CA LEU A 229 17.98 -22.35 -11.64
C LEU A 229 17.62 -22.01 -13.09
N VAL A 230 16.51 -22.54 -13.57
CA VAL A 230 15.94 -22.22 -14.89
C VAL A 230 15.29 -20.84 -14.85
N GLY A 231 14.43 -20.60 -13.85
CA GLY A 231 13.76 -19.33 -13.65
C GLY A 231 12.61 -19.40 -12.65
N MET A 232 11.87 -18.29 -12.56
CA MET A 232 10.71 -18.15 -11.68
C MET A 232 9.55 -17.58 -12.51
N PRO A 233 8.63 -18.43 -13.03
CA PRO A 233 7.41 -17.94 -13.67
C PRO A 233 6.41 -17.45 -12.61
N ASP A 234 5.47 -16.58 -13.00
CA ASP A 234 4.43 -16.12 -12.07
C ASP A 234 3.50 -17.26 -11.63
N VAL A 235 3.27 -18.24 -12.51
CA VAL A 235 2.60 -19.49 -12.17
C VAL A 235 3.26 -20.67 -12.90
N TYR A 236 3.23 -21.84 -12.29
CA TYR A 236 3.67 -23.09 -12.91
C TYR A 236 2.61 -24.19 -12.70
N LEU A 237 2.15 -24.81 -13.79
CA LEU A 237 1.19 -25.90 -13.75
C LEU A 237 1.92 -27.21 -13.44
N LEU A 238 1.65 -27.79 -12.27
CA LEU A 238 2.35 -28.98 -11.79
C LEU A 238 2.21 -30.19 -12.73
N GLY A 239 3.31 -30.87 -12.98
CA GLY A 239 3.36 -32.10 -13.83
C GLY A 239 3.21 -31.86 -15.30
N THR A 240 3.26 -30.61 -15.80
CA THR A 240 2.97 -30.30 -17.20
C THR A 240 4.15 -29.73 -18.00
N GLY A 241 5.13 -29.14 -17.34
CA GLY A 241 6.20 -28.38 -18.00
C GLY A 241 5.78 -27.01 -18.51
N VAL A 242 4.63 -26.47 -18.06
CA VAL A 242 4.09 -25.19 -18.53
C VAL A 242 4.07 -24.16 -17.42
N GLY A 243 4.68 -23.00 -17.66
CA GLY A 243 4.61 -21.80 -16.85
C GLY A 243 3.81 -20.68 -17.52
N GLY A 244 3.26 -19.79 -16.72
CA GLY A 244 2.62 -18.54 -17.15
C GLY A 244 3.37 -17.33 -16.62
N GLU A 245 3.49 -16.29 -17.44
CA GLU A 245 4.19 -15.05 -17.14
C GLU A 245 3.33 -13.83 -17.47
N LEU A 246 3.28 -12.87 -16.55
CA LEU A 246 2.58 -11.60 -16.76
C LEU A 246 3.57 -10.50 -17.14
N ASP A 247 3.48 -10.03 -18.38
CA ASP A 247 4.34 -8.98 -18.91
C ASP A 247 3.87 -7.60 -18.42
N SER A 248 4.49 -7.06 -17.38
CA SER A 248 4.22 -5.69 -16.95
C SER A 248 4.90 -4.67 -17.88
N LYS A 249 4.14 -3.70 -18.42
CA LYS A 249 4.68 -2.63 -19.28
C LYS A 249 5.75 -1.75 -18.61
N GLU A 250 5.84 -1.76 -17.30
CA GLU A 250 6.81 -0.96 -16.55
C GLU A 250 8.27 -1.41 -16.76
N ARG A 251 8.48 -2.60 -17.35
CA ARG A 251 9.81 -3.12 -17.68
C ARG A 251 10.25 -2.83 -19.12
N HIS A 252 9.50 -2.06 -19.90
CA HIS A 252 9.77 -1.83 -21.32
C HIS A 252 10.34 -0.44 -21.60
N GLY A 253 11.62 -0.23 -21.30
CA GLY A 253 12.28 1.04 -21.63
C GLY A 253 13.63 0.92 -22.32
N GLU A 254 14.30 -0.24 -22.27
CA GLU A 254 15.68 -0.36 -22.77
C GLU A 254 15.92 -1.69 -23.48
N ALA A 255 16.78 -1.66 -24.53
CA ALA A 255 17.22 -2.85 -25.28
C ALA A 255 17.79 -3.96 -24.37
N ALA A 256 18.47 -3.60 -23.29
CA ALA A 256 18.99 -4.53 -22.29
C ALA A 256 17.91 -5.38 -21.58
N LEU A 257 16.70 -4.82 -21.41
CA LEU A 257 15.56 -5.57 -20.83
C LEU A 257 14.96 -6.57 -21.81
N LEU A 258 14.96 -6.23 -23.10
CA LEU A 258 14.54 -7.18 -24.15
C LEU A 258 15.49 -8.36 -24.21
N ASP A 259 16.81 -8.13 -24.19
CA ASP A 259 17.81 -9.20 -24.18
C ASP A 259 17.68 -10.11 -22.95
N ALA A 260 17.45 -9.54 -21.77
CA ALA A 260 17.23 -10.32 -20.56
C ALA A 260 15.96 -11.21 -20.65
N THR A 261 14.89 -10.68 -21.26
CA THR A 261 13.66 -11.43 -21.52
C THR A 261 13.90 -12.58 -22.50
N LEU A 262 14.58 -12.31 -23.62
CA LEU A 262 14.92 -13.34 -24.61
C LEU A 262 15.84 -14.43 -24.02
N GLN A 263 16.85 -14.05 -23.24
CA GLN A 263 17.72 -15.02 -22.54
C GLN A 263 16.93 -15.86 -21.53
N ARG A 264 15.96 -15.26 -20.84
CA ARG A 264 15.08 -15.99 -19.94
C ARG A 264 14.25 -17.01 -20.69
N HIS A 265 13.63 -16.63 -21.82
CA HIS A 265 12.88 -17.54 -22.70
C HIS A 265 13.76 -18.67 -23.20
N GLY A 266 14.99 -18.38 -23.64
CA GLY A 266 15.96 -19.39 -24.06
C GLY A 266 16.20 -20.44 -22.97
N ARG A 267 16.44 -20.00 -21.71
CA ARG A 267 16.64 -20.95 -20.61
C ARG A 267 15.44 -21.87 -20.36
N PHE A 268 14.20 -21.38 -20.48
CA PHE A 268 13.00 -22.20 -20.33
C PHE A 268 12.91 -23.22 -21.49
N ALA A 269 13.14 -22.79 -22.74
CA ALA A 269 13.11 -23.65 -23.90
C ALA A 269 14.21 -24.73 -23.84
N ASP A 270 15.44 -24.36 -23.47
CA ASP A 270 16.58 -25.29 -23.31
C ASP A 270 16.30 -26.33 -22.20
N ALA A 271 15.55 -25.94 -21.18
CA ALA A 271 15.09 -26.86 -20.14
C ALA A 271 13.87 -27.69 -20.51
N GLY A 272 13.36 -27.61 -21.76
CA GLY A 272 12.16 -28.30 -22.20
C GLY A 272 10.87 -27.81 -21.56
N LEU A 273 10.87 -26.57 -21.06
CA LEU A 273 9.72 -25.93 -20.43
C LEU A 273 9.08 -24.93 -21.38
N TRP A 274 7.77 -24.81 -21.32
CA TRP A 274 7.01 -23.80 -22.06
C TRP A 274 6.67 -22.63 -21.12
N LEU A 275 6.93 -21.39 -21.56
CA LEU A 275 6.54 -20.18 -20.86
C LEU A 275 5.54 -19.40 -21.73
N GLU A 276 4.29 -19.37 -21.28
CA GLU A 276 3.21 -18.62 -21.95
C GLU A 276 3.09 -17.21 -21.37
N HIS A 277 2.97 -16.20 -22.23
CA HIS A 277 2.95 -14.80 -21.83
C HIS A 277 1.57 -14.17 -21.95
N VAL A 278 1.24 -13.28 -21.01
CA VAL A 278 0.04 -12.47 -21.08
C VAL A 278 0.28 -11.05 -20.52
N THR A 279 -0.30 -10.06 -21.17
CA THR A 279 -0.29 -8.70 -20.61
C THR A 279 -1.38 -8.56 -19.53
N PRO A 280 -1.17 -7.73 -18.50
CA PRO A 280 -2.19 -7.46 -17.46
C PRO A 280 -3.52 -6.97 -18.04
N ALA A 281 -3.48 -6.22 -19.15
CA ALA A 281 -4.69 -5.73 -19.82
C ALA A 281 -5.51 -6.87 -20.48
N ARG A 282 -4.83 -7.84 -21.11
CA ARG A 282 -5.48 -9.02 -21.69
C ARG A 282 -6.03 -9.92 -20.60
N LEU A 283 -5.24 -10.18 -19.56
CA LEU A 283 -5.67 -11.00 -18.42
C LEU A 283 -6.92 -10.43 -17.75
N ARG A 284 -6.94 -9.11 -17.41
CA ARG A 284 -8.12 -8.47 -16.80
C ARG A 284 -9.38 -8.54 -17.67
N ARG A 285 -9.22 -8.58 -19.00
CA ARG A 285 -10.38 -8.72 -19.90
C ARG A 285 -11.02 -10.09 -19.78
N ASP A 286 -10.21 -11.14 -19.75
CA ASP A 286 -10.66 -12.52 -19.69
C ASP A 286 -9.57 -13.42 -19.09
N PRO A 287 -9.52 -13.56 -17.75
CA PRO A 287 -8.59 -14.45 -17.08
C PRO A 287 -8.78 -15.92 -17.45
N ASP A 288 -10.02 -16.35 -17.71
CA ASP A 288 -10.35 -17.73 -18.00
C ASP A 288 -9.85 -18.14 -19.40
N ALA A 289 -9.91 -17.24 -20.38
CA ALA A 289 -9.32 -17.47 -21.71
C ALA A 289 -7.81 -17.69 -21.64
N TYR A 290 -7.10 -16.98 -20.75
CA TYR A 290 -5.67 -17.23 -20.57
C TYR A 290 -5.40 -18.59 -19.91
N VAL A 291 -6.19 -18.98 -18.94
CA VAL A 291 -6.10 -20.33 -18.34
C VAL A 291 -6.39 -21.41 -19.37
N ASP A 292 -7.33 -21.20 -20.31
CA ASP A 292 -7.57 -22.14 -21.43
C ASP A 292 -6.33 -22.33 -22.31
N VAL A 293 -5.61 -21.24 -22.60
CA VAL A 293 -4.34 -21.31 -23.34
C VAL A 293 -3.31 -22.13 -22.58
N LEU A 294 -3.13 -21.87 -21.28
CA LEU A 294 -2.21 -22.63 -20.41
C LEU A 294 -2.56 -24.11 -20.40
N LEU A 295 -3.83 -24.46 -20.27
CA LEU A 295 -4.30 -25.87 -20.28
C LEU A 295 -4.12 -26.55 -21.64
N ALA A 296 -4.36 -25.85 -22.74
CA ALA A 296 -4.09 -26.35 -24.07
C ALA A 296 -2.60 -26.67 -24.27
N ARG A 297 -1.70 -25.84 -23.77
CA ARG A 297 -0.25 -26.10 -23.76
C ARG A 297 0.09 -27.29 -22.87
N ALA A 298 -0.46 -27.36 -21.69
CA ALA A 298 -0.26 -28.45 -20.75
C ALA A 298 -0.68 -29.82 -21.32
N ALA A 299 -1.66 -29.87 -22.22
CA ALA A 299 -2.08 -31.10 -22.88
C ALA A 299 -1.01 -31.65 -23.82
N THR A 300 -0.13 -30.82 -24.37
CA THR A 300 0.89 -31.17 -25.36
C THR A 300 2.32 -31.22 -24.81
N HIS A 301 2.56 -30.64 -23.64
CA HIS A 301 3.86 -30.60 -22.99
C HIS A 301 3.95 -31.62 -21.86
N ARG A 302 5.18 -31.97 -21.48
CA ARG A 302 5.46 -32.86 -20.36
C ARG A 302 6.54 -32.24 -19.49
N GLU A 303 6.41 -32.40 -18.19
CA GLU A 303 7.41 -31.95 -17.23
C GLU A 303 8.73 -32.73 -17.48
N PRO A 304 9.88 -32.03 -17.61
CA PRO A 304 11.19 -32.68 -17.76
C PRO A 304 11.51 -33.53 -16.54
N ALA A 305 12.15 -34.69 -16.77
CA ALA A 305 12.64 -35.53 -15.69
C ALA A 305 13.68 -34.78 -14.86
N GLY A 306 13.59 -34.87 -13.55
CA GLY A 306 14.51 -34.18 -12.65
C GLY A 306 14.18 -32.73 -12.35
N LEU A 307 13.10 -32.16 -12.89
CA LEU A 307 12.65 -30.83 -12.55
C LEU A 307 12.23 -30.78 -11.06
N ARG A 308 12.77 -29.80 -10.34
CA ARG A 308 12.39 -29.50 -8.97
C ARG A 308 11.64 -28.18 -8.93
N VAL A 309 10.42 -28.22 -8.43
CA VAL A 309 9.56 -27.05 -8.23
C VAL A 309 9.66 -26.67 -6.75
N VAL A 310 10.30 -25.54 -6.48
CA VAL A 310 10.49 -25.06 -5.10
C VAL A 310 9.53 -23.89 -4.87
N ARG A 311 8.64 -24.01 -3.89
CA ARG A 311 7.80 -22.89 -3.45
C ARG A 311 8.71 -21.88 -2.78
N CYS A 312 8.82 -20.70 -3.35
CA CYS A 312 9.44 -19.60 -2.63
C CYS A 312 8.43 -19.09 -1.61
N GLY A 313 8.76 -19.17 -0.31
CA GLY A 313 8.17 -18.24 0.65
C GLY A 313 8.53 -16.83 0.18
N VAL A 314 7.66 -15.84 0.46
CA VAL A 314 7.90 -14.44 0.09
C VAL A 314 9.34 -14.08 0.45
N ARG A 315 10.20 -13.87 -0.55
CA ARG A 315 11.58 -13.44 -0.29
C ARG A 315 11.52 -12.00 0.17
N LEU A 316 11.89 -11.76 1.41
CA LEU A 316 12.34 -10.45 1.85
C LEU A 316 13.57 -10.09 0.99
N ARG A 317 13.44 -9.08 0.13
CA ARG A 317 14.56 -8.48 -0.60
C ARG A 317 15.15 -7.34 0.22
#